data_4558782d7e78b43a063708c79e3654c6
#
_entry.id   4558782d7e78b43a063708c79e3654c6
#
_cell.length_a   1.000
_cell.length_b   1.000
_cell.length_c   1.000
_cell.angle_alpha   90.00
_cell.angle_beta   90.00
_cell.angle_gamma   90.00
#
_symmetry.space_group_name_H-M   'P 1'
#
loop_
_entity.id
_entity.type
_entity.pdbx_description
1 polymer ?
#
loop_
_entity_poly.entity_id
_entity_poly.type
_entity_poly.pdbx_seq_one_letter_code
_entity_poly.pdbx_strand_id
1 'polypeptide(L)'
;MIDFTFEATAFLTNIVCYFYEIKAFMSKYFLISSAFLLLILGCSSSRDLSDLSVDERLASAIKLFEDEDFEDASIEFEALLLQYPGSSIVDDAQYYLGRCKFEREEFILSAFEFSKLIKNMPASEFVADAQFMLAESYYELSPDYTLDQKYSKKAIEEYQAFVDFFPLNERVAEAERKISELNDKLAQKEYSIAVIYEKMDYYTASLKYYDAVVEIYHDTQYAPMSMYRKIKLLMDREREDEALKEMTKFVRMYPEDKNFNEIEGLKNSLEAKLKGGFSSN
;
A
#
# COMPACT_ATOMS: atom_id res chain seq x y z
N MET A 1 25.96 -89.11 -3.16
CA MET A 1 24.57 -88.84 -2.71
C MET A 1 24.56 -87.84 -1.54
N ILE A 2 25.51 -86.87 -1.52
CA ILE A 2 25.62 -85.88 -0.42
C ILE A 2 25.44 -84.43 -0.89
N ASP A 3 25.53 -84.11 -2.23
CA ASP A 3 25.46 -82.73 -2.71
C ASP A 3 24.06 -82.17 -2.91
N PHE A 4 23.01 -82.98 -3.00
CA PHE A 4 21.64 -82.53 -3.27
C PHE A 4 20.94 -81.94 -2.03
N THR A 5 21.38 -82.25 -0.83
CA THR A 5 20.81 -81.79 0.42
C THR A 5 21.33 -80.41 0.82
N PHE A 6 22.55 -80.04 0.38
CA PHE A 6 23.16 -78.76 0.73
C PHE A 6 22.61 -77.61 -0.13
N GLU A 7 22.35 -77.83 -1.42
CA GLU A 7 21.72 -76.82 -2.27
C GLU A 7 20.27 -76.54 -1.92
N ALA A 8 19.51 -77.61 -1.48
CA ALA A 8 18.13 -77.44 -1.10
C ALA A 8 17.96 -76.63 0.24
N THR A 9 18.91 -76.74 1.16
CA THR A 9 18.91 -75.96 2.42
C THR A 9 19.32 -74.50 2.19
N ALA A 10 20.27 -74.25 1.29
CA ALA A 10 20.67 -72.89 0.88
C ALA A 10 19.52 -72.13 0.15
N PHE A 11 18.78 -72.87 -0.69
CA PHE A 11 17.63 -72.30 -1.41
C PHE A 11 16.46 -71.95 -0.44
N LEU A 12 16.17 -72.82 0.53
CA LEU A 12 15.14 -72.57 1.55
C LEU A 12 15.51 -71.43 2.49
N THR A 13 16.77 -71.31 2.89
CA THR A 13 17.22 -70.19 3.73
C THR A 13 17.12 -68.84 2.98
N ASN A 14 17.43 -68.78 1.68
CA ASN A 14 17.25 -67.57 0.90
C ASN A 14 15.79 -67.18 0.72
N ILE A 15 14.88 -68.13 0.55
CA ILE A 15 13.43 -67.86 0.48
C ILE A 15 12.91 -67.34 1.82
N VAL A 16 13.32 -67.93 2.95
CA VAL A 16 12.90 -67.45 4.28
C VAL A 16 13.44 -66.03 4.54
N CYS A 17 14.66 -65.74 4.16
CA CYS A 17 15.24 -64.39 4.29
C CYS A 17 14.47 -63.36 3.44
N TYR A 18 14.12 -63.73 2.22
CA TYR A 18 13.34 -62.86 1.31
C TYR A 18 11.92 -62.58 1.84
N PHE A 19 11.25 -63.59 2.43
CA PHE A 19 9.97 -63.42 3.10
C PHE A 19 10.08 -62.53 4.35
N TYR A 20 11.17 -62.57 5.07
CA TYR A 20 11.40 -61.73 6.24
C TYR A 20 11.63 -60.29 5.87
N GLU A 21 12.37 -60.03 4.81
CA GLU A 21 12.57 -58.67 4.28
C GLU A 21 11.27 -58.06 3.72
N ILE A 22 10.46 -58.84 3.00
CA ILE A 22 9.15 -58.37 2.50
C ILE A 22 8.22 -58.05 3.67
N LYS A 23 8.22 -58.86 4.71
CA LYS A 23 7.37 -58.62 5.90
C LYS A 23 7.81 -57.35 6.67
N ALA A 24 9.09 -57.11 6.79
CA ALA A 24 9.65 -55.92 7.42
C ALA A 24 9.35 -54.67 6.58
N PHE A 25 9.46 -54.78 5.24
CA PHE A 25 9.13 -53.70 4.29
C PHE A 25 7.65 -53.33 4.34
N MET A 26 6.75 -54.34 4.26
CA MET A 26 5.30 -54.11 4.36
C MET A 26 4.89 -53.53 5.70
N SER A 27 5.50 -53.95 6.82
CA SER A 27 5.24 -53.40 8.16
C SER A 27 5.60 -51.91 8.25
N LYS A 28 6.72 -51.52 7.66
CA LYS A 28 7.18 -50.13 7.64
C LYS A 28 6.24 -49.20 6.84
N TYR A 29 5.78 -49.64 5.69
CA TYR A 29 4.82 -48.88 4.87
C TYR A 29 3.42 -48.88 5.47
N PHE A 30 3.01 -49.94 6.16
CA PHE A 30 1.74 -49.97 6.89
C PHE A 30 1.72 -48.97 8.05
N LEU A 31 2.83 -48.81 8.79
CA LEU A 31 2.96 -47.79 9.84
C LEU A 31 2.97 -46.38 9.29
N ILE A 32 3.64 -46.16 8.17
CA ILE A 32 3.67 -44.82 7.49
C ILE A 32 2.28 -44.49 6.94
N SER A 33 1.59 -45.43 6.32
CA SER A 33 0.23 -45.26 5.81
C SER A 33 -0.78 -45.03 6.93
N SER A 34 -0.63 -45.71 8.07
CA SER A 34 -1.48 -45.49 9.24
C SER A 34 -1.25 -44.12 9.89
N ALA A 35 0.01 -43.65 9.95
CA ALA A 35 0.34 -42.32 10.45
C ALA A 35 -0.20 -41.21 9.51
N PHE A 36 -0.13 -41.42 8.19
CA PHE A 36 -0.69 -40.51 7.21
C PHE A 36 -2.23 -40.46 7.25
N LEU A 37 -2.88 -41.58 7.49
CA LEU A 37 -4.34 -41.65 7.64
C LEU A 37 -4.84 -40.93 8.91
N LEU A 38 -4.05 -40.91 9.98
CA LEU A 38 -4.37 -40.20 11.22
C LEU A 38 -4.24 -38.67 11.06
N LEU A 39 -3.40 -38.19 10.15
CA LEU A 39 -3.27 -36.77 9.84
C LEU A 39 -4.46 -36.21 9.01
N ILE A 40 -5.19 -37.08 8.32
CA ILE A 40 -6.37 -36.68 7.50
C ILE A 40 -7.66 -36.63 8.37
N LEU A 41 -7.66 -37.24 9.55
CA LEU A 41 -8.78 -37.21 10.48
C LEU A 41 -8.79 -35.99 11.42
N GLY A 42 -8.00 -34.97 11.13
CA GLY A 42 -8.15 -33.64 11.68
C GLY A 42 -9.49 -33.05 11.21
N CYS A 43 -10.56 -33.48 11.86
CA CYS A 43 -11.89 -32.93 11.63
C CYS A 43 -11.89 -31.42 11.84
N SER A 44 -12.16 -30.68 10.77
CA SER A 44 -12.84 -29.41 10.85
C SER A 44 -14.11 -29.61 11.69
N SER A 45 -14.05 -29.22 12.95
CA SER A 45 -15.24 -29.05 13.77
C SER A 45 -16.00 -27.85 13.22
N SER A 46 -16.91 -28.07 12.29
CA SER A 46 -17.92 -27.06 11.96
C SER A 46 -18.73 -26.83 13.23
N ARG A 47 -18.47 -25.69 13.90
CA ARG A 47 -19.34 -25.24 15.00
C ARG A 47 -20.73 -25.04 14.40
N ASP A 48 -21.71 -25.69 14.98
CA ASP A 48 -23.11 -25.47 14.59
C ASP A 48 -23.53 -24.09 15.14
N LEU A 49 -23.44 -23.08 14.27
CA LEU A 49 -23.77 -21.68 14.60
C LEU A 49 -25.28 -21.39 14.52
N SER A 50 -26.09 -22.43 14.17
CA SER A 50 -27.53 -22.26 13.94
C SER A 50 -28.33 -21.91 15.19
N ASP A 51 -27.82 -22.26 16.36
CA ASP A 51 -28.51 -22.07 17.66
C ASP A 51 -28.06 -20.81 18.41
N LEU A 52 -27.07 -20.06 17.87
CA LEU A 52 -26.55 -18.84 18.50
C LEU A 52 -27.45 -17.64 18.20
N SER A 53 -27.61 -16.75 19.18
CA SER A 53 -28.16 -15.42 18.96
C SER A 53 -27.30 -14.59 18.02
N VAL A 54 -27.85 -13.52 17.45
CA VAL A 54 -27.14 -12.61 16.54
C VAL A 54 -25.89 -12.04 17.19
N ASP A 55 -25.99 -11.61 18.45
CA ASP A 55 -24.87 -11.04 19.21
C ASP A 55 -23.80 -12.08 19.53
N GLU A 56 -24.18 -13.31 19.84
CA GLU A 56 -23.23 -14.41 20.06
C GLU A 56 -22.50 -14.80 18.77
N ARG A 57 -23.21 -14.77 17.61
CA ARG A 57 -22.59 -14.99 16.31
C ARG A 57 -21.59 -13.89 15.96
N LEU A 58 -21.95 -12.61 16.20
CA LEU A 58 -21.03 -11.50 16.03
C LEU A 58 -19.78 -11.67 16.91
N ALA A 59 -19.96 -11.98 18.19
CA ALA A 59 -18.84 -12.22 19.11
C ALA A 59 -17.94 -13.37 18.66
N SER A 60 -18.54 -14.44 18.09
CA SER A 60 -17.77 -15.56 17.51
C SER A 60 -16.98 -15.14 16.28
N ALA A 61 -17.55 -14.31 15.40
CA ALA A 61 -16.86 -13.77 14.23
C ALA A 61 -15.72 -12.82 14.60
N ILE A 62 -15.93 -11.94 15.60
CA ILE A 62 -14.88 -11.07 16.15
C ILE A 62 -13.75 -11.91 16.74
N LYS A 63 -14.07 -13.01 17.42
CA LYS A 63 -13.04 -13.89 17.95
C LYS A 63 -12.21 -14.56 16.84
N LEU A 64 -12.81 -14.97 15.74
CA LEU A 64 -12.05 -15.47 14.57
C LEU A 64 -11.11 -14.39 14.04
N PHE A 65 -11.55 -13.14 13.98
CA PHE A 65 -10.70 -12.02 13.60
C PHE A 65 -9.53 -11.80 14.57
N GLU A 66 -9.77 -11.88 15.88
CA GLU A 66 -8.73 -11.77 16.92
C GLU A 66 -7.74 -12.94 16.91
N ASP A 67 -8.20 -14.13 16.52
CA ASP A 67 -7.39 -15.33 16.33
C ASP A 67 -6.64 -15.32 14.97
N GLU A 68 -6.74 -14.21 14.19
CA GLU A 68 -6.15 -14.01 12.85
C GLU A 68 -6.70 -14.94 11.75
N ASP A 69 -7.81 -15.61 12.02
CA ASP A 69 -8.53 -16.45 11.05
C ASP A 69 -9.40 -15.58 10.12
N PHE A 70 -8.76 -14.64 9.38
CA PHE A 70 -9.44 -13.60 8.60
C PHE A 70 -10.33 -14.14 7.48
N GLU A 71 -10.03 -15.32 6.94
CA GLU A 71 -10.87 -16.00 5.93
C GLU A 71 -12.21 -16.38 6.54
N ASP A 72 -12.19 -17.18 7.63
CA ASP A 72 -13.38 -17.67 8.29
C ASP A 72 -14.16 -16.51 8.93
N ALA A 73 -13.47 -15.53 9.52
CA ALA A 73 -14.09 -14.31 10.03
C ALA A 73 -14.84 -13.55 8.92
N SER A 74 -14.22 -13.38 7.75
CA SER A 74 -14.83 -12.73 6.59
C SER A 74 -16.12 -13.42 6.15
N ILE A 75 -16.12 -14.76 6.09
CA ILE A 75 -17.30 -15.56 5.71
C ILE A 75 -18.43 -15.34 6.74
N GLU A 76 -18.12 -15.33 8.03
CA GLU A 76 -19.11 -15.13 9.08
C GLU A 76 -19.66 -13.70 9.07
N PHE A 77 -18.84 -12.66 8.88
CA PHE A 77 -19.32 -11.29 8.76
C PHE A 77 -20.20 -11.10 7.52
N GLU A 78 -19.84 -11.68 6.37
CA GLU A 78 -20.68 -11.67 5.16
C GLU A 78 -22.03 -12.37 5.41
N ALA A 79 -22.03 -13.49 6.12
CA ALA A 79 -23.25 -14.21 6.48
C ALA A 79 -24.14 -13.39 7.43
N LEU A 80 -23.56 -12.70 8.44
CA LEU A 80 -24.28 -11.81 9.34
C LEU A 80 -24.95 -10.66 8.59
N LEU A 81 -24.23 -9.98 7.70
CA LEU A 81 -24.74 -8.89 6.88
C LEU A 81 -25.88 -9.32 5.96
N LEU A 82 -25.82 -10.54 5.44
CA LEU A 82 -26.84 -11.10 4.55
C LEU A 82 -28.10 -11.53 5.31
N GLN A 83 -27.93 -12.16 6.48
CA GLN A 83 -29.04 -12.75 7.24
C GLN A 83 -29.76 -11.73 8.13
N TYR A 84 -29.05 -10.70 8.60
CA TYR A 84 -29.58 -9.74 9.58
C TYR A 84 -29.39 -8.27 9.15
N PRO A 85 -29.83 -7.87 7.95
CA PRO A 85 -29.52 -6.55 7.37
C PRO A 85 -30.13 -5.34 8.12
N GLY A 86 -31.00 -5.58 9.10
CA GLY A 86 -31.64 -4.52 9.90
C GLY A 86 -31.29 -4.59 11.38
N SER A 87 -30.34 -5.42 11.79
CA SER A 87 -29.96 -5.53 13.21
C SER A 87 -28.95 -4.45 13.61
N SER A 88 -28.79 -4.28 14.94
CA SER A 88 -27.84 -3.33 15.52
C SER A 88 -26.37 -3.69 15.28
N ILE A 89 -26.08 -4.92 14.83
CA ILE A 89 -24.69 -5.42 14.63
C ILE A 89 -24.17 -5.17 13.21
N VAL A 90 -24.97 -4.54 12.34
CA VAL A 90 -24.64 -4.42 10.90
C VAL A 90 -23.39 -3.57 10.66
N ASP A 91 -23.23 -2.51 11.44
CA ASP A 91 -22.05 -1.63 11.33
C ASP A 91 -20.78 -2.29 11.89
N ASP A 92 -20.88 -3.02 13.00
CA ASP A 92 -19.78 -3.86 13.49
C ASP A 92 -19.35 -4.87 12.43
N ALA A 93 -20.30 -5.66 11.93
CA ALA A 93 -20.01 -6.70 10.93
C ALA A 93 -19.42 -6.09 9.64
N GLN A 94 -19.90 -4.92 9.21
CA GLN A 94 -19.41 -4.22 8.04
C GLN A 94 -17.97 -3.70 8.24
N TYR A 95 -17.69 -3.15 9.43
CA TYR A 95 -16.36 -2.66 9.78
C TYR A 95 -15.35 -3.80 9.84
N TYR A 96 -15.65 -4.87 10.58
CA TYR A 96 -14.74 -6.02 10.70
C TYR A 96 -14.57 -6.77 9.38
N LEU A 97 -15.59 -6.81 8.51
CA LEU A 97 -15.44 -7.35 7.16
C LEU A 97 -14.40 -6.55 6.36
N GLY A 98 -14.47 -5.20 6.42
CA GLY A 98 -13.47 -4.33 5.80
C GLY A 98 -12.06 -4.58 6.36
N ARG A 99 -11.94 -4.78 7.68
CA ARG A 99 -10.69 -5.14 8.35
C ARG A 99 -10.17 -6.51 7.91
N CYS A 100 -11.01 -7.54 7.83
CA CYS A 100 -10.61 -8.86 7.31
C CYS A 100 -10.03 -8.76 5.89
N LYS A 101 -10.70 -8.01 5.01
CA LYS A 101 -10.21 -7.79 3.63
C LYS A 101 -8.87 -7.07 3.62
N PHE A 102 -8.64 -6.12 4.55
CA PHE A 102 -7.37 -5.39 4.68
C PHE A 102 -6.23 -6.31 5.12
N GLU A 103 -6.43 -7.08 6.19
CA GLU A 103 -5.41 -8.01 6.73
C GLU A 103 -5.05 -9.13 5.73
N ARG A 104 -5.96 -9.44 4.80
CA ARG A 104 -5.72 -10.37 3.68
C ARG A 104 -5.10 -9.72 2.45
N GLU A 105 -4.67 -8.43 2.56
CA GLU A 105 -4.13 -7.65 1.44
C GLU A 105 -5.11 -7.48 0.26
N GLU A 106 -6.39 -7.72 0.48
CA GLU A 106 -7.47 -7.51 -0.50
C GLU A 106 -7.91 -6.04 -0.50
N PHE A 107 -6.96 -5.11 -0.66
CA PHE A 107 -7.14 -3.67 -0.41
C PHE A 107 -8.26 -3.02 -1.23
N ILE A 108 -8.51 -3.47 -2.46
CA ILE A 108 -9.64 -2.95 -3.26
C ILE A 108 -10.99 -3.33 -2.64
N LEU A 109 -11.11 -4.57 -2.13
CA LEU A 109 -12.32 -5.03 -1.46
C LEU A 109 -12.46 -4.37 -0.09
N SER A 110 -11.38 -4.23 0.65
CA SER A 110 -11.33 -3.48 1.90
C SER A 110 -11.85 -2.04 1.72
N ALA A 111 -11.32 -1.31 0.74
CA ALA A 111 -11.78 0.04 0.40
C ALA A 111 -13.28 0.08 0.07
N PHE A 112 -13.78 -0.93 -0.64
CA PHE A 112 -15.20 -1.04 -0.97
C PHE A 112 -16.07 -1.21 0.28
N GLU A 113 -15.69 -2.12 1.20
CA GLU A 113 -16.47 -2.38 2.42
C GLU A 113 -16.46 -1.18 3.39
N PHE A 114 -15.33 -0.48 3.56
CA PHE A 114 -15.28 0.75 4.36
C PHE A 114 -16.09 1.88 3.72
N SER A 115 -16.00 2.08 2.41
CA SER A 115 -16.81 3.08 1.69
C SER A 115 -18.31 2.80 1.85
N LYS A 116 -18.72 1.53 1.86
CA LYS A 116 -20.09 1.09 2.07
C LYS A 116 -20.57 1.41 3.49
N LEU A 117 -19.74 1.21 4.52
CA LEU A 117 -20.04 1.62 5.90
C LEU A 117 -20.27 3.13 5.99
N ILE A 118 -19.29 3.92 5.53
CA ILE A 118 -19.35 5.40 5.59
C ILE A 118 -20.63 5.94 4.91
N LYS A 119 -20.95 5.40 3.74
CA LYS A 119 -22.09 5.86 2.94
C LYS A 119 -23.44 5.45 3.51
N ASN A 120 -23.55 4.21 3.98
CA ASN A 120 -24.86 3.63 4.35
C ASN A 120 -25.15 3.73 5.85
N MET A 121 -24.12 3.93 6.69
CA MET A 121 -24.21 3.94 8.15
C MET A 121 -23.48 5.17 8.75
N PRO A 122 -23.82 6.40 8.33
CA PRO A 122 -23.09 7.61 8.72
C PRO A 122 -23.19 7.97 10.22
N ALA A 123 -24.06 7.28 10.96
CA ALA A 123 -24.20 7.43 12.41
C ALA A 123 -23.44 6.37 13.22
N SER A 124 -22.75 5.45 12.56
CA SER A 124 -21.94 4.42 13.22
C SER A 124 -20.74 5.04 13.93
N GLU A 125 -20.38 4.49 15.08
CA GLU A 125 -19.17 4.86 15.82
C GLU A 125 -17.88 4.53 15.02
N PHE A 126 -17.95 3.59 14.09
CA PHE A 126 -16.82 3.17 13.24
C PHE A 126 -16.55 4.10 12.05
N VAL A 127 -17.34 5.15 11.81
CA VAL A 127 -17.19 5.98 10.60
C VAL A 127 -15.81 6.65 10.54
N ALA A 128 -15.27 7.14 11.66
CA ALA A 128 -13.94 7.73 11.67
C ALA A 128 -12.85 6.70 11.35
N ASP A 129 -12.93 5.53 11.98
CA ASP A 129 -11.97 4.45 11.73
C ASP A 129 -12.09 3.90 10.30
N ALA A 130 -13.31 3.74 9.81
CA ALA A 130 -13.56 3.30 8.44
C ALA A 130 -13.03 4.30 7.40
N GLN A 131 -13.15 5.62 7.64
CA GLN A 131 -12.61 6.65 6.76
C GLN A 131 -11.08 6.59 6.70
N PHE A 132 -10.44 6.40 7.85
CA PHE A 132 -8.99 6.21 7.91
C PHE A 132 -8.57 4.92 7.19
N MET A 133 -9.24 3.80 7.46
CA MET A 133 -8.93 2.50 6.84
C MET A 133 -9.22 2.47 5.33
N LEU A 134 -10.18 3.26 4.85
CA LEU A 134 -10.42 3.48 3.42
C LEU A 134 -9.21 4.15 2.77
N ALA A 135 -8.68 5.19 3.42
CA ALA A 135 -7.46 5.86 2.96
C ALA A 135 -6.24 4.92 3.00
N GLU A 136 -6.08 4.13 4.09
CA GLU A 136 -5.04 3.11 4.21
C GLU A 136 -5.10 2.10 3.06
N SER A 137 -6.31 1.62 2.73
CA SER A 137 -6.49 0.66 1.65
C SER A 137 -6.00 1.21 0.30
N TYR A 138 -6.23 2.48 0.01
CA TYR A 138 -5.70 3.11 -1.19
C TYR A 138 -4.21 3.44 -1.08
N TYR A 139 -3.70 3.70 0.13
CA TYR A 139 -2.28 3.91 0.37
C TYR A 139 -1.47 2.66 0.06
N GLU A 140 -1.91 1.49 0.52
CA GLU A 140 -1.28 0.20 0.22
C GLU A 140 -1.30 -0.13 -1.29
N LEU A 141 -2.31 0.34 -2.02
CA LEU A 141 -2.39 0.21 -3.47
C LEU A 141 -1.53 1.23 -4.23
N SER A 142 -0.93 2.21 -3.55
CA SER A 142 -0.15 3.28 -4.17
C SER A 142 1.19 2.74 -4.70
N PRO A 143 1.41 2.72 -6.02
CA PRO A 143 2.59 2.12 -6.61
C PRO A 143 3.82 3.04 -6.54
N ASP A 144 4.95 2.57 -7.10
CA ASP A 144 6.13 3.41 -7.35
C ASP A 144 5.77 4.65 -8.20
N TYR A 145 6.50 5.76 -7.99
CA TYR A 145 6.21 7.04 -8.66
C TYR A 145 6.26 6.97 -10.20
N THR A 146 6.97 6.00 -10.76
CA THR A 146 7.08 5.82 -12.22
C THR A 146 5.79 5.29 -12.87
N LEU A 147 4.93 4.65 -12.08
CA LEU A 147 3.69 4.03 -12.52
C LEU A 147 2.49 5.00 -12.44
N ASP A 148 1.29 4.52 -12.78
CA ASP A 148 0.05 5.32 -12.65
C ASP A 148 -0.27 5.62 -11.18
N GLN A 149 -0.53 6.87 -10.86
CA GLN A 149 -0.71 7.37 -9.50
C GLN A 149 -2.19 7.53 -9.08
N LYS A 150 -3.08 6.78 -9.70
CA LYS A 150 -4.52 6.85 -9.42
C LYS A 150 -4.82 6.56 -7.93
N TYR A 151 -4.20 5.53 -7.37
CA TYR A 151 -4.45 5.15 -5.98
C TYR A 151 -3.75 6.07 -4.99
N SER A 152 -2.57 6.60 -5.32
CA SER A 152 -1.92 7.65 -4.51
C SER A 152 -2.80 8.89 -4.35
N LYS A 153 -3.43 9.33 -5.44
CA LYS A 153 -4.37 10.46 -5.41
C LYS A 153 -5.62 10.16 -4.61
N LYS A 154 -6.18 8.95 -4.76
CA LYS A 154 -7.32 8.52 -3.95
C LYS A 154 -6.99 8.45 -2.47
N ALA A 155 -5.83 7.93 -2.11
CA ALA A 155 -5.39 7.90 -0.71
C ALA A 155 -5.31 9.32 -0.12
N ILE A 156 -4.73 10.27 -0.86
CA ILE A 156 -4.69 11.69 -0.44
C ILE A 156 -6.11 12.25 -0.23
N GLU A 157 -7.02 12.00 -1.18
CA GLU A 157 -8.41 12.46 -1.09
C GLU A 157 -9.11 11.92 0.17
N GLU A 158 -8.95 10.63 0.46
CA GLU A 158 -9.60 9.99 1.62
C GLU A 158 -8.94 10.35 2.96
N TYR A 159 -7.61 10.52 3.02
CA TYR A 159 -6.94 11.06 4.20
C TYR A 159 -7.33 12.51 4.45
N GLN A 160 -7.44 13.34 3.41
CA GLN A 160 -7.88 14.72 3.57
C GLN A 160 -9.31 14.77 4.09
N ALA A 161 -10.21 13.93 3.56
CA ALA A 161 -11.57 13.80 4.07
C ALA A 161 -11.56 13.39 5.57
N PHE A 162 -10.68 12.46 5.96
CA PHE A 162 -10.53 12.09 7.37
C PHE A 162 -10.11 13.28 8.23
N VAL A 163 -9.09 14.03 7.83
CA VAL A 163 -8.61 15.22 8.57
C VAL A 163 -9.71 16.29 8.68
N ASP A 164 -10.45 16.53 7.59
CA ASP A 164 -11.49 17.55 7.51
C ASP A 164 -12.72 17.20 8.38
N PHE A 165 -13.15 15.92 8.37
CA PHE A 165 -14.33 15.49 9.12
C PHE A 165 -14.04 15.13 10.58
N PHE A 166 -12.81 14.70 10.89
CA PHE A 166 -12.42 14.23 12.23
C PHE A 166 -11.18 14.96 12.77
N PRO A 167 -11.16 16.31 12.83
CA PRO A 167 -9.96 17.09 13.14
C PRO A 167 -9.42 16.91 14.56
N LEU A 168 -10.18 16.29 15.45
CA LEU A 168 -9.78 15.99 16.83
C LEU A 168 -9.37 14.53 17.03
N ASN A 169 -9.38 13.71 15.98
CA ASN A 169 -8.97 12.31 16.07
C ASN A 169 -7.45 12.22 16.25
N GLU A 170 -7.01 11.29 17.08
CA GLU A 170 -5.59 11.09 17.42
C GLU A 170 -4.72 10.72 16.20
N ARG A 171 -5.32 10.16 15.14
CA ARG A 171 -4.62 9.77 13.88
C ARG A 171 -4.49 10.91 12.87
N VAL A 172 -4.96 12.13 13.16
CA VAL A 172 -4.85 13.26 12.23
C VAL A 172 -3.39 13.51 11.82
N ALA A 173 -2.46 13.54 12.79
CA ALA A 173 -1.06 13.75 12.50
C ALA A 173 -0.45 12.63 11.62
N GLU A 174 -0.93 11.40 11.76
CA GLU A 174 -0.53 10.28 10.91
C GLU A 174 -1.05 10.47 9.47
N ALA A 175 -2.32 10.83 9.32
CA ALA A 175 -2.94 11.09 8.01
C ALA A 175 -2.21 12.23 7.28
N GLU A 176 -1.92 13.35 7.96
CA GLU A 176 -1.17 14.48 7.39
C GLU A 176 0.25 14.06 6.94
N ARG A 177 0.92 13.25 7.73
CA ARG A 177 2.24 12.70 7.36
C ARG A 177 2.16 11.85 6.08
N LYS A 178 1.14 10.98 5.96
CA LYS A 178 0.94 10.14 4.77
C LYS A 178 0.54 10.96 3.54
N ILE A 179 -0.27 12.01 3.72
CA ILE A 179 -0.56 12.98 2.65
C ILE A 179 0.74 13.63 2.15
N SER A 180 1.61 14.09 3.07
CA SER A 180 2.89 14.68 2.70
C SER A 180 3.78 13.71 1.93
N GLU A 181 3.88 12.46 2.39
CA GLU A 181 4.65 11.41 1.71
C GLU A 181 4.14 11.11 0.29
N LEU A 182 2.82 11.03 0.13
CA LEU A 182 2.21 10.81 -1.18
C LEU A 182 2.39 12.02 -2.10
N ASN A 183 2.31 13.25 -1.57
CA ASN A 183 2.59 14.48 -2.33
C ASN A 183 4.05 14.54 -2.79
N ASP A 184 5.02 14.13 -1.95
CA ASP A 184 6.42 13.98 -2.36
C ASP A 184 6.56 12.98 -3.52
N LYS A 185 5.87 11.83 -3.46
CA LYS A 185 5.86 10.83 -4.54
C LYS A 185 5.29 11.40 -5.85
N LEU A 186 4.20 12.15 -5.78
CA LEU A 186 3.59 12.81 -6.96
C LEU A 186 4.50 13.89 -7.52
N ALA A 187 5.09 14.72 -6.65
CA ALA A 187 6.07 15.76 -7.04
C ALA A 187 7.31 15.15 -7.71
N GLN A 188 7.80 14.01 -7.16
CA GLN A 188 8.90 13.25 -7.75
C GLN A 188 8.60 12.82 -9.18
N LYS A 189 7.39 12.33 -9.42
CA LYS A 189 6.93 11.95 -10.77
C LYS A 189 6.99 13.13 -11.73
N GLU A 190 6.34 14.25 -11.39
CA GLU A 190 6.28 15.43 -12.24
C GLU A 190 7.68 16.02 -12.48
N TYR A 191 8.50 16.11 -11.44
CA TYR A 191 9.90 16.53 -11.55
C TYR A 191 10.71 15.63 -12.49
N SER A 192 10.54 14.30 -12.39
CA SER A 192 11.24 13.35 -13.25
C SER A 192 10.84 13.49 -14.71
N ILE A 193 9.56 13.74 -14.98
CA ILE A 193 9.05 14.02 -16.33
C ILE A 193 9.67 15.33 -16.87
N ALA A 194 9.74 16.37 -16.04
CA ALA A 194 10.38 17.64 -16.41
C ALA A 194 11.84 17.43 -16.83
N VAL A 195 12.59 16.65 -16.04
CA VAL A 195 14.00 16.32 -16.33
C VAL A 195 14.15 15.51 -17.63
N ILE A 196 13.22 14.59 -17.91
CA ILE A 196 13.22 13.85 -19.17
C ILE A 196 13.01 14.79 -20.36
N TYR A 197 12.02 15.67 -20.31
CA TYR A 197 11.77 16.65 -21.38
C TYR A 197 12.95 17.62 -21.56
N GLU A 198 13.60 18.05 -20.47
CA GLU A 198 14.82 18.87 -20.53
C GLU A 198 15.94 18.14 -21.31
N LYS A 199 16.19 16.86 -21.00
CA LYS A 199 17.19 16.04 -21.72
C LYS A 199 16.85 15.76 -23.17
N MET A 200 15.58 15.81 -23.54
CA MET A 200 15.10 15.64 -24.91
C MET A 200 15.02 16.98 -25.68
N ASP A 201 15.50 18.07 -25.10
CA ASP A 201 15.43 19.42 -25.68
C ASP A 201 13.99 19.96 -25.87
N TYR A 202 13.00 19.37 -25.22
CA TYR A 202 11.61 19.86 -25.21
C TYR A 202 11.39 20.89 -24.10
N TYR A 203 12.09 22.03 -24.16
CA TYR A 203 12.19 23.01 -23.08
C TYR A 203 10.85 23.58 -22.62
N THR A 204 9.93 23.87 -23.56
CA THR A 204 8.61 24.38 -23.20
C THR A 204 7.82 23.37 -22.36
N ALA A 205 7.91 22.09 -22.67
CA ALA A 205 7.28 21.05 -21.88
C ALA A 205 7.96 20.91 -20.51
N SER A 206 9.29 20.89 -20.48
CA SER A 206 10.07 20.83 -19.24
C SER A 206 9.69 21.96 -18.28
N LEU A 207 9.68 23.21 -18.76
CA LEU A 207 9.27 24.38 -17.95
C LEU A 207 7.86 24.23 -17.37
N LYS A 208 6.91 23.71 -18.17
CA LYS A 208 5.54 23.46 -17.72
C LYS A 208 5.46 22.47 -16.57
N TYR A 209 6.24 21.38 -16.64
CA TYR A 209 6.28 20.35 -15.58
C TYR A 209 6.99 20.85 -14.33
N TYR A 210 8.07 21.67 -14.47
CA TYR A 210 8.68 22.33 -13.32
C TYR A 210 7.70 23.30 -12.64
N ASP A 211 6.92 24.08 -13.42
CA ASP A 211 5.88 24.95 -12.88
C ASP A 211 4.82 24.16 -12.12
N ALA A 212 4.34 23.03 -12.67
CA ALA A 212 3.36 22.18 -12.01
C ALA A 212 3.84 21.70 -10.64
N VAL A 213 5.13 21.31 -10.51
CA VAL A 213 5.69 20.91 -9.21
C VAL A 213 5.66 22.07 -8.22
N VAL A 214 6.09 23.27 -8.63
CA VAL A 214 6.16 24.44 -7.74
C VAL A 214 4.78 24.96 -7.35
N GLU A 215 3.78 24.85 -8.23
CA GLU A 215 2.43 25.35 -7.98
C GLU A 215 1.56 24.38 -7.17
N ILE A 216 1.67 23.08 -7.45
CA ILE A 216 0.80 22.06 -6.85
C ILE A 216 1.44 21.43 -5.61
N TYR A 217 2.75 21.21 -5.64
CA TYR A 217 3.50 20.46 -4.61
C TYR A 217 4.55 21.35 -3.92
N HIS A 218 4.15 22.60 -3.61
CA HIS A 218 5.06 23.64 -3.10
C HIS A 218 5.75 23.29 -1.77
N ASP A 219 5.14 22.40 -0.97
CA ASP A 219 5.65 21.98 0.34
C ASP A 219 6.63 20.79 0.27
N THR A 220 6.85 20.25 -0.94
CA THR A 220 7.72 19.09 -1.15
C THR A 220 9.17 19.52 -1.38
N GLN A 221 10.10 18.60 -1.14
CA GLN A 221 11.51 18.80 -1.46
C GLN A 221 11.77 19.03 -2.95
N TYR A 222 10.86 18.61 -3.83
CA TYR A 222 10.99 18.75 -5.29
C TYR A 222 10.65 20.15 -5.78
N ALA A 223 9.94 20.96 -5.01
CA ALA A 223 9.57 22.32 -5.42
C ALA A 223 10.80 23.26 -5.55
N PRO A 224 11.69 23.42 -4.54
CA PRO A 224 12.91 24.21 -4.72
C PRO A 224 13.83 23.61 -5.79
N MET A 225 13.93 22.28 -5.92
CA MET A 225 14.72 21.63 -6.97
C MET A 225 14.19 21.96 -8.36
N SER A 226 12.88 21.96 -8.54
CA SER A 226 12.22 22.29 -9.81
C SER A 226 12.45 23.75 -10.18
N MET A 227 12.27 24.67 -9.23
CA MET A 227 12.48 26.10 -9.47
C MET A 227 13.94 26.40 -9.79
N TYR A 228 14.90 25.79 -9.09
CA TYR A 228 16.31 25.91 -9.40
C TYR A 228 16.63 25.46 -10.84
N ARG A 229 16.17 24.28 -11.26
CA ARG A 229 16.39 23.80 -12.63
C ARG A 229 15.71 24.66 -13.67
N LYS A 230 14.49 25.13 -13.41
CA LYS A 230 13.77 26.07 -14.27
C LYS A 230 14.59 27.37 -14.47
N ILE A 231 15.14 27.94 -13.40
CA ILE A 231 15.97 29.13 -13.46
C ILE A 231 17.20 28.87 -14.35
N LYS A 232 17.92 27.76 -14.11
CA LYS A 232 19.10 27.41 -14.93
C LYS A 232 18.73 27.27 -16.41
N LEU A 233 17.62 26.57 -16.70
CA LEU A 233 17.15 26.37 -18.06
C LEU A 233 16.77 27.69 -18.75
N LEU A 234 16.12 28.59 -18.05
CA LEU A 234 15.79 29.93 -18.59
C LEU A 234 17.04 30.75 -18.87
N MET A 235 18.05 30.69 -18.01
CA MET A 235 19.35 31.36 -18.23
C MET A 235 20.07 30.78 -19.45
N ASP A 236 20.13 29.46 -19.59
CA ASP A 236 20.75 28.76 -20.73
C ASP A 236 20.05 29.10 -22.08
N ARG A 237 18.79 29.53 -22.01
CA ARG A 237 17.99 29.97 -23.18
C ARG A 237 17.92 31.46 -23.37
N GLU A 238 18.76 32.20 -22.66
CA GLU A 238 18.84 33.69 -22.76
C GLU A 238 17.50 34.40 -22.44
N ARG A 239 16.59 33.71 -21.68
CA ARG A 239 15.29 34.25 -21.20
C ARG A 239 15.49 34.99 -19.88
N GLU A 240 16.35 36.03 -19.89
CA GLU A 240 16.86 36.67 -18.67
C GLU A 240 15.75 37.32 -17.83
N ASP A 241 14.76 37.97 -18.46
CA ASP A 241 13.64 38.60 -17.73
C ASP A 241 12.78 37.59 -16.97
N GLU A 242 12.58 36.41 -17.54
CA GLU A 242 11.81 35.34 -16.91
C GLU A 242 12.64 34.68 -15.82
N ALA A 243 13.93 34.45 -16.07
CA ALA A 243 14.84 33.92 -15.07
C ALA A 243 14.90 34.83 -13.82
N LEU A 244 14.96 36.16 -14.02
CA LEU A 244 14.98 37.12 -12.92
C LEU A 244 13.70 37.09 -12.08
N LYS A 245 12.54 36.91 -12.70
CA LYS A 245 11.27 36.73 -11.98
C LYS A 245 11.29 35.46 -11.11
N GLU A 246 11.75 34.37 -11.69
CA GLU A 246 11.81 33.07 -10.95
C GLU A 246 12.88 33.11 -9.84
N MET A 247 14.04 33.74 -10.07
CA MET A 247 15.07 33.96 -9.02
C MET A 247 14.49 34.77 -7.85
N THR A 248 13.72 35.83 -8.16
CA THR A 248 13.06 36.65 -7.13
C THR A 248 12.05 35.83 -6.30
N LYS A 249 11.29 34.95 -6.94
CA LYS A 249 10.39 34.02 -6.24
C LYS A 249 11.17 33.03 -5.40
N PHE A 250 12.24 32.43 -5.94
CA PHE A 250 13.06 31.44 -5.27
C PHE A 250 13.64 31.99 -3.94
N VAL A 251 14.30 33.12 -4.00
CA VAL A 251 14.90 33.78 -2.82
C VAL A 251 13.85 34.09 -1.74
N ARG A 252 12.64 34.44 -2.14
CA ARG A 252 11.53 34.69 -1.20
C ARG A 252 10.96 33.44 -0.58
N MET A 253 10.78 32.37 -1.40
CA MET A 253 10.06 31.17 -0.99
C MET A 253 10.96 30.14 -0.27
N TYR A 254 12.24 30.10 -0.64
CA TYR A 254 13.16 29.04 -0.17
C TYR A 254 14.47 29.63 0.44
N PRO A 255 14.36 30.45 1.51
CA PRO A 255 15.52 31.09 2.12
C PRO A 255 16.52 30.12 2.75
N GLU A 256 16.06 28.91 3.12
CA GLU A 256 16.89 27.87 3.74
C GLU A 256 17.41 26.82 2.73
N ASP A 257 17.11 26.99 1.42
CA ASP A 257 17.57 26.04 0.41
C ASP A 257 19.09 26.15 0.18
N LYS A 258 19.73 25.03 -0.05
CA LYS A 258 21.18 24.95 -0.31
C LYS A 258 21.66 25.80 -1.48
N ASN A 259 20.79 26.08 -2.46
CA ASN A 259 21.08 26.87 -3.65
C ASN A 259 20.74 28.35 -3.46
N PHE A 260 20.29 28.78 -2.27
CA PHE A 260 19.88 30.17 -2.01
C PHE A 260 20.96 31.19 -2.37
N ASN A 261 22.17 31.01 -1.84
CA ASN A 261 23.29 31.94 -2.07
C ASN A 261 23.69 32.03 -3.55
N GLU A 262 23.63 30.92 -4.29
CA GLU A 262 23.89 30.89 -5.72
C GLU A 262 22.86 31.70 -6.48
N ILE A 263 21.58 31.45 -6.22
CA ILE A 263 20.48 32.11 -6.92
C ILE A 263 20.42 33.61 -6.57
N GLU A 264 20.65 33.98 -5.33
CA GLU A 264 20.72 35.39 -4.92
C GLU A 264 21.87 36.12 -5.61
N GLY A 265 23.04 35.49 -5.70
CA GLY A 265 24.19 36.07 -6.43
C GLY A 265 23.93 36.26 -7.93
N LEU A 266 23.31 35.23 -8.58
CA LEU A 266 22.89 35.30 -9.98
C LEU A 266 21.86 36.40 -10.19
N LYS A 267 20.85 36.52 -9.33
CA LYS A 267 19.82 37.57 -9.38
C LYS A 267 20.45 38.95 -9.32
N ASN A 268 21.33 39.24 -8.34
CA ASN A 268 21.96 40.53 -8.17
C ASN A 268 22.84 40.88 -9.38
N SER A 269 23.58 39.93 -9.93
CA SER A 269 24.40 40.12 -11.13
C SER A 269 23.55 40.44 -12.36
N LEU A 270 22.42 39.76 -12.55
CA LEU A 270 21.51 39.97 -13.67
C LEU A 270 20.79 41.32 -13.56
N GLU A 271 20.33 41.69 -12.35
CA GLU A 271 19.76 43.03 -12.10
C GLU A 271 20.75 44.16 -12.44
N ALA A 272 22.02 44.02 -12.07
CA ALA A 272 23.07 44.99 -12.38
C ALA A 272 23.30 45.12 -13.90
N LYS A 273 23.35 43.97 -14.61
CA LYS A 273 23.47 43.92 -16.07
C LYS A 273 22.31 44.64 -16.77
N LEU A 274 21.08 44.35 -16.37
CA LEU A 274 19.88 44.97 -16.99
C LEU A 274 19.82 46.49 -16.71
N LYS A 275 20.16 46.95 -15.51
CA LYS A 275 20.24 48.38 -15.17
C LYS A 275 21.35 49.10 -15.94
N GLY A 276 22.53 48.47 -16.11
CA GLY A 276 23.66 49.07 -16.86
C GLY A 276 23.40 49.16 -18.36
N GLY A 277 22.65 48.24 -18.94
CA GLY A 277 22.26 48.27 -20.35
C GLY A 277 21.29 49.38 -20.72
N PHE A 278 20.49 49.88 -19.78
CA PHE A 278 19.59 51.05 -20.00
C PHE A 278 20.32 52.39 -19.87
N SER A 279 21.54 52.45 -19.33
CA SER A 279 22.30 53.68 -19.15
C SER A 279 23.22 54.04 -20.32
N SER A 280 23.29 53.21 -21.36
CA SER A 280 24.22 53.35 -22.50
C SER A 280 23.52 53.65 -23.86
N ASN A 281 22.25 54.04 -23.86
CA ASN A 281 21.53 54.48 -25.08
C ASN A 281 21.12 55.97 -24.96
#